data_a850ce1476005a35c3b96624e5395035
#
_entry.id   a850ce1476005a35c3b96624e5395035
#
_cell.length_a   1.000
_cell.length_b   1.000
_cell.length_c   1.000
_cell.angle_alpha   90.00
_cell.angle_beta   90.00
_cell.angle_gamma   90.00
#
_symmetry.space_group_name_H-M   'P 1'
#
loop_
_entity.id
_entity.type
_entity.pdbx_description
1 polymer ?
#
loop_
_entity_poly.entity_id
_entity_poly.type
_entity_poly.pdbx_seq_one_letter_code
_entity_poly.pdbx_strand_id
1 'polypeptide(L)'
;MSTTINVPVINNSKNPLPKYETTKAAGMDLRASLTNLSTKFLFNAYIESGKVIIEPRGRALIPTDLHMSIPEGYELQIRPRSGLALKYGITVLNTPGTIDAEKYF
;
A
#
# COMPACT_ATOMS: atom_id res chain seq x y z
N MET A 1 23.36 18.28 3.53
CA MET A 1 22.15 19.09 3.74
C MET A 1 20.94 18.22 3.55
N SER A 2 20.06 18.20 4.50
CA SER A 2 18.82 17.43 4.37
C SER A 2 17.70 18.30 3.82
N THR A 3 16.85 17.70 2.98
CA THR A 3 15.66 18.35 2.45
C THR A 3 14.44 17.63 2.99
N THR A 4 13.52 18.37 3.56
CA THR A 4 12.26 17.85 4.05
C THR A 4 11.14 18.30 3.12
N ILE A 5 10.31 17.37 2.69
CA ILE A 5 9.09 17.68 1.97
C ILE A 5 7.89 17.26 2.81
N ASN A 6 6.82 18.00 2.68
CA ASN A 6 5.58 17.70 3.38
C ASN A 6 4.60 17.06 2.40
N VAL A 7 4.06 15.91 2.78
CA VAL A 7 3.06 15.20 2.00
C VAL A 7 1.76 15.21 2.81
N PRO A 8 0.74 15.96 2.37
CA PRO A 8 -0.55 15.92 3.04
C PRO A 8 -1.16 14.53 2.97
N VAL A 9 -1.68 14.05 4.08
CA VAL A 9 -2.27 12.71 4.20
C VAL A 9 -3.59 12.78 4.95
N ILE A 10 -4.61 12.12 4.41
CA ILE A 10 -5.85 11.84 5.12
C ILE A 10 -5.86 10.36 5.45
N ASN A 11 -5.96 10.03 6.72
CA ASN A 11 -5.97 8.64 7.19
C ASN A 11 -7.39 8.27 7.66
N ASN A 12 -8.12 7.56 6.82
CA ASN A 12 -9.43 7.03 7.14
C ASN A 12 -9.39 5.57 7.60
N SER A 13 -8.19 5.03 7.80
CA SER A 13 -8.01 3.68 8.33
C SER A 13 -7.99 3.69 9.85
N LYS A 14 -8.01 2.51 10.45
CA LYS A 14 -7.77 2.32 11.88
C LYS A 14 -6.30 2.08 12.19
N ASN A 15 -5.46 2.12 11.18
CA ASN A 15 -4.02 1.91 11.31
C ASN A 15 -3.31 3.24 11.59
N PRO A 16 -2.14 3.22 12.23
CA PRO A 16 -1.33 4.42 12.36
C PRO A 16 -0.80 4.87 11.00
N LEU A 17 -0.38 6.12 10.91
CA LEU A 17 0.27 6.62 9.70
C LEU A 17 1.54 5.81 9.41
N PRO A 18 1.88 5.60 8.13
CA PRO A 18 3.15 4.99 7.77
C PRO A 18 4.32 5.81 8.32
N LYS A 19 5.37 5.12 8.72
CA LYS A 19 6.59 5.76 9.20
C LYS A 19 7.80 4.94 8.78
N TYR A 20 8.96 5.57 8.76
CA TYR A 20 10.22 4.85 8.63
C TYR A 20 10.50 4.09 9.92
N GLU A 21 10.61 2.78 9.84
CA GLU A 21 10.82 1.93 11.03
C GLU A 21 12.24 2.04 11.57
N THR A 22 13.20 2.41 10.71
CA THR A 22 14.58 2.66 11.10
C THR A 22 15.05 3.98 10.50
N THR A 23 16.14 4.55 11.05
CA THR A 23 16.68 5.83 10.57
C THR A 23 17.20 5.78 9.15
N LYS A 24 17.55 4.61 8.65
CA LYS A 24 18.10 4.42 7.28
C LYS A 24 17.15 3.70 6.35
N ALA A 25 15.91 3.47 6.77
CA ALA A 25 14.94 2.82 5.91
C ALA A 25 14.61 3.69 4.69
N ALA A 26 14.56 3.08 3.51
CA ALA A 26 14.25 3.78 2.26
C ALA A 26 12.75 3.91 2.04
N GLY A 27 11.95 3.04 2.64
CA GLY A 27 10.51 3.02 2.45
C GLY A 27 9.75 2.83 3.76
N MET A 28 8.45 2.98 3.65
CA MET A 28 7.51 2.78 4.76
C MET A 28 6.56 1.66 4.40
N ASP A 29 6.09 0.92 5.40
CA ASP A 29 5.08 -0.10 5.18
C ASP A 29 3.69 0.51 5.08
N LEU A 30 2.93 0.09 4.07
CA LEU A 30 1.50 0.33 4.00
C LEU A 30 0.77 -0.86 4.60
N ARG A 31 -0.32 -0.59 5.30
CA ARG A 31 -1.13 -1.63 5.92
C ARG A 31 -2.49 -1.72 5.25
N ALA A 32 -3.01 -2.94 5.15
CA ALA A 32 -4.34 -3.17 4.66
C ALA A 32 -5.38 -2.57 5.60
N SER A 33 -6.40 -1.96 5.03
CA SER A 33 -7.58 -1.50 5.76
C SER A 33 -8.78 -2.21 5.17
N LEU A 34 -9.39 -3.11 5.94
CA LEU A 34 -10.44 -3.99 5.40
C LEU A 34 -11.85 -3.47 5.68
N THR A 35 -11.99 -2.30 6.29
CA THR A 35 -13.29 -1.73 6.66
C THR A 35 -14.19 -1.50 5.45
N ASN A 36 -13.62 -1.02 4.35
CA ASN A 36 -14.35 -0.69 3.13
C ASN A 36 -13.92 -1.57 1.95
N LEU A 37 -13.54 -2.79 2.22
CA LEU A 37 -13.10 -3.72 1.18
C LEU A 37 -14.26 -4.08 0.25
N SER A 38 -14.04 -3.91 -1.06
CA SER A 38 -15.00 -4.34 -2.09
C SER A 38 -14.72 -5.78 -2.50
N THR A 39 -15.76 -6.60 -2.53
CA THR A 39 -15.64 -7.99 -3.01
C THR A 39 -15.54 -8.08 -4.54
N LYS A 40 -15.78 -6.98 -5.27
CA LYS A 40 -15.70 -6.95 -6.73
C LYS A 40 -14.32 -7.30 -7.26
N PHE A 41 -13.28 -7.00 -6.50
CA PHE A 41 -11.89 -7.14 -6.95
C PHE A 41 -11.16 -8.23 -6.18
N LEU A 42 -11.86 -9.30 -5.86
CA LEU A 42 -11.30 -10.52 -5.32
C LEU A 42 -11.34 -11.59 -6.41
N PHE A 43 -10.17 -12.02 -6.88
CA PHE A 43 -10.02 -13.01 -7.94
C PHE A 43 -9.24 -14.19 -7.36
N ASN A 44 -9.91 -15.34 -7.24
CA ASN A 44 -9.38 -16.49 -6.53
C ASN A 44 -8.88 -16.09 -5.13
N ALA A 45 -9.72 -15.32 -4.47
CA ALA A 45 -9.50 -14.79 -3.13
C ALA A 45 -10.85 -14.61 -2.45
N TYR A 46 -10.86 -14.67 -1.13
CA TYR A 46 -12.11 -14.56 -0.37
C TYR A 46 -11.86 -14.00 1.03
N ILE A 47 -12.94 -13.62 1.70
CA ILE A 47 -12.89 -13.11 3.06
C ILE A 47 -13.38 -14.21 4.00
N GLU A 48 -12.60 -14.47 5.05
CA GLU A 48 -12.96 -15.44 6.08
C GLU A 48 -12.48 -14.96 7.43
N SER A 49 -13.39 -14.88 8.39
CA SER A 49 -13.09 -14.49 9.78
C SER A 49 -12.30 -13.18 9.89
N GLY A 50 -12.68 -12.18 9.10
CA GLY A 50 -12.05 -10.86 9.10
C GLY A 50 -10.69 -10.81 8.39
N LYS A 51 -10.36 -11.85 7.63
CA LYS A 51 -9.12 -11.94 6.87
C LYS A 51 -9.39 -12.08 5.39
N VAL A 52 -8.52 -11.55 4.57
CA VAL A 52 -8.51 -11.81 3.14
C VAL A 52 -7.58 -12.98 2.87
N ILE A 53 -8.12 -14.04 2.28
CA ILE A 53 -7.35 -15.20 1.88
C ILE A 53 -7.15 -15.11 0.36
N ILE A 54 -5.92 -15.11 -0.08
CA ILE A 54 -5.57 -15.09 -1.49
C ILE A 54 -4.97 -16.46 -1.84
N GLU A 55 -5.68 -17.20 -2.68
CA GLU A 55 -5.23 -18.51 -3.12
C GLU A 55 -4.06 -18.37 -4.10
N PRO A 56 -3.29 -19.42 -4.34
CA PRO A 56 -2.26 -19.40 -5.37
C PRO A 56 -2.82 -18.89 -6.70
N ARG A 57 -2.09 -17.97 -7.36
CA ARG A 57 -2.51 -17.27 -8.57
C ARG A 57 -3.68 -16.32 -8.39
N GLY A 58 -4.13 -16.12 -7.15
CA GLY A 58 -5.17 -15.15 -6.85
C GLY A 58 -4.62 -13.73 -6.77
N ARG A 59 -5.52 -12.77 -6.81
CA ARG A 59 -5.21 -11.37 -6.60
C ARG A 59 -6.38 -10.66 -5.98
N ALA A 60 -6.09 -9.57 -5.28
CA ALA A 60 -7.12 -8.77 -4.63
C ALA A 60 -6.73 -7.31 -4.64
N LEU A 61 -7.71 -6.44 -4.78
CA LEU A 61 -7.53 -5.01 -4.55
C LEU A 61 -7.76 -4.74 -3.08
N ILE A 62 -6.70 -4.39 -2.36
CA ILE A 62 -6.74 -4.17 -0.92
C ILE A 62 -6.58 -2.67 -0.66
N PRO A 63 -7.56 -2.02 -0.04
CA PRO A 63 -7.44 -0.60 0.28
C PRO A 63 -6.50 -0.35 1.44
N THR A 64 -5.90 0.83 1.46
CA THR A 64 -5.16 1.35 2.60
C THR A 64 -5.98 2.35 3.40
N ASP A 65 -7.01 2.93 2.79
CA ASP A 65 -7.80 4.05 3.30
C ASP A 65 -6.96 5.27 3.66
N LEU A 66 -5.80 5.39 3.00
CA LEU A 66 -4.97 6.57 3.03
C LEU A 66 -5.17 7.35 1.74
N HIS A 67 -5.20 8.67 1.85
CA HIS A 67 -5.26 9.57 0.71
C HIS A 67 -4.12 10.56 0.83
N MET A 68 -3.30 10.64 -0.19
CA MET A 68 -2.11 11.47 -0.18
C MET A 68 -2.11 12.42 -1.37
N SER A 69 -1.57 13.61 -1.14
CA SER A 69 -1.31 14.57 -2.20
C SER A 69 0.20 14.67 -2.40
N ILE A 70 0.66 14.20 -3.54
CA ILE A 70 2.09 14.14 -3.83
C ILE A 70 2.54 15.50 -4.39
N PRO A 71 3.57 16.12 -3.79
CA PRO A 71 4.07 17.41 -4.27
C PRO A 71 4.61 17.35 -5.70
N GLU A 72 4.47 18.44 -6.43
CA GLU A 72 5.01 18.54 -7.78
C GLU A 72 6.51 18.27 -7.79
N GLY A 73 6.98 17.55 -8.80
CA GLY A 73 8.37 17.13 -8.91
C GLY A 73 8.69 15.82 -8.22
N TYR A 74 7.69 15.19 -7.60
CA TYR A 74 7.84 13.92 -6.89
C TYR A 74 6.84 12.90 -7.39
N GLU A 75 7.12 11.65 -7.09
CA GLU A 75 6.19 10.53 -7.29
C GLU A 75 6.19 9.64 -6.06
N LEU A 76 5.12 8.88 -5.88
CA LEU A 76 5.04 7.82 -4.88
C LEU A 76 5.12 6.48 -5.60
N GLN A 77 5.97 5.58 -5.13
CA GLN A 77 6.05 4.23 -5.67
C GLN A 77 5.56 3.21 -4.65
N ILE A 78 4.67 2.34 -5.09
CA ILE A 78 4.19 1.20 -4.32
C ILE A 78 4.98 -0.03 -4.76
N ARG A 79 5.68 -0.65 -3.81
CA ARG A 79 6.56 -1.79 -4.06
C ARG A 79 6.20 -2.97 -3.17
N PRO A 80 6.45 -4.20 -3.63
CA PRO A 80 6.28 -5.36 -2.75
C PRO A 80 7.35 -5.39 -1.65
N ARG A 81 7.03 -6.09 -0.58
CA ARG A 81 8.01 -6.38 0.47
C ARG A 81 8.83 -7.60 0.05
N SER A 82 10.16 -7.46 0.12
CA SER A 82 11.07 -8.50 -0.36
C SER A 82 10.89 -9.84 0.36
N GLY A 83 10.70 -9.82 1.67
CA GLY A 83 10.50 -11.05 2.44
C GLY A 83 9.20 -11.78 2.08
N LEU A 84 8.13 -11.05 1.89
CA LEU A 84 6.85 -11.65 1.50
C LEU A 84 6.88 -12.16 0.07
N ALA A 85 7.55 -11.44 -0.82
CA ALA A 85 7.73 -11.89 -2.20
C ALA A 85 8.55 -13.18 -2.27
N LEU A 86 9.67 -13.22 -1.57
CA LEU A 86 10.58 -14.36 -1.60
C LEU A 86 9.97 -15.60 -0.96
N LYS A 87 9.37 -15.47 0.22
CA LYS A 87 8.90 -16.63 0.99
C LYS A 87 7.53 -17.12 0.58
N TYR A 88 6.65 -16.23 0.15
CA TYR A 88 5.24 -16.54 -0.06
C TYR A 88 4.74 -16.19 -1.45
N GLY A 89 5.58 -15.59 -2.29
CA GLY A 89 5.16 -15.19 -3.63
C GLY A 89 4.15 -14.04 -3.65
N ILE A 90 4.08 -13.25 -2.59
CA ILE A 90 3.17 -12.10 -2.51
C ILE A 90 3.85 -10.88 -3.12
N THR A 91 3.18 -10.26 -4.07
CA THR A 91 3.74 -9.11 -4.77
C THR A 91 2.64 -8.07 -5.05
N VAL A 92 3.05 -6.95 -5.60
CA VAL A 92 2.16 -5.96 -6.19
C VAL A 92 2.16 -6.22 -7.69
N LEU A 93 0.98 -6.50 -8.25
CA LEU A 93 0.86 -6.99 -9.63
C LEU A 93 1.48 -6.04 -10.66
N ASN A 94 1.35 -4.74 -10.44
CA ASN A 94 1.87 -3.70 -11.34
C ASN A 94 3.15 -3.04 -10.82
N THR A 95 3.95 -3.76 -10.03
CA THR A 95 5.13 -3.18 -9.41
C THR A 95 6.15 -2.65 -10.44
N PRO A 96 6.76 -1.47 -10.22
CA PRO A 96 6.38 -0.50 -9.20
C PRO A 96 5.12 0.27 -9.61
N GLY A 97 4.14 0.35 -8.72
CA GLY A 97 2.98 1.21 -8.94
C GLY A 97 3.37 2.66 -8.74
N THR A 98 3.13 3.49 -9.73
CA THR A 98 3.52 4.90 -9.71
C THR A 98 2.32 5.80 -9.49
N ILE A 99 2.39 6.66 -8.49
CA ILE A 99 1.37 7.66 -8.20
C ILE A 99 1.95 9.03 -8.54
N ASP A 100 1.30 9.70 -9.49
CA ASP A 100 1.73 11.01 -9.99
C ASP A 100 1.37 12.12 -9.00
N ALA A 101 2.08 13.25 -9.12
CA ALA A 101 1.86 14.42 -8.26
C ALA A 101 0.48 15.03 -8.41
N GLU A 102 -0.18 14.84 -9.53
CA GLU A 102 -1.50 15.46 -9.81
C GLU A 102 -2.67 14.64 -9.30
N LYS A 103 -2.43 13.48 -8.72
CA LYS A 103 -3.49 12.55 -8.33
C LYS A 103 -3.59 12.40 -6.83
N TYR A 104 -4.82 12.24 -6.36
CA TYR A 104 -5.08 11.74 -5.03
C TYR A 104 -4.94 10.23 -5.04
N PHE A 105 -4.21 9.78 -4.07
CA PHE A 105 -3.99 8.36 -3.88
C PHE A 105 -4.76 7.87 -2.67
#